data_9d3b5ef51d505da09840d393b463a915
#
_entry.id   9d3b5ef51d505da09840d393b463a915
#
_cell.length_a   1.000
_cell.length_b   1.000
_cell.length_c   1.000
_cell.angle_alpha   90.00
_cell.angle_beta   90.00
_cell.angle_gamma   90.00
#
_symmetry.space_group_name_H-M   'P 1'
#
loop_
_entity.id
_entity.type
_entity.pdbx_description
1 polymer ?
#
loop_
_entity_poly.entity_id
_entity_poly.type
_entity_poly.pdbx_seq_one_letter_code
_entity_poly.pdbx_strand_id
1 'polypeptide(L)'
;FSVLLFDLDNRLLIQQRADEKITFPSIWANSCCSHPLYQNGEEEGIEGAKKAAVRKMTQELGIQDGLIQSNDLNFITKMHYRARADKKWIEHEVDYIFAIKVDVDINPNTNEIQKTRYVNQKELNNLFDKANSDDVRIGPWFRLIKDNFLNKIWRNLESLQSIKDNKIHQMGEIK
;
A
#
# COMPACT_ATOMS: atom_id res chain seq x y z
N PHE A 1 -7.60 -2.11 0.15
CA PHE A 1 -6.42 -2.62 0.85
C PHE A 1 -5.16 -1.88 0.46
N SER A 2 -4.18 -1.91 1.36
CA SER A 2 -2.82 -1.42 1.16
C SER A 2 -1.80 -2.50 1.51
N VAL A 3 -0.86 -2.78 0.61
CA VAL A 3 0.27 -3.69 0.83
C VAL A 3 1.55 -2.90 1.03
N LEU A 4 2.33 -3.33 2.02
CA LEU A 4 3.69 -2.87 2.30
C LEU A 4 4.64 -4.05 2.03
N LEU A 5 5.31 -4.05 0.89
CA LEU A 5 6.26 -5.08 0.49
C LEU A 5 7.67 -4.61 0.85
N PHE A 6 8.35 -5.41 1.65
CA PHE A 6 9.74 -5.20 2.04
C PHE A 6 10.64 -6.26 1.40
N ASP A 7 11.81 -5.85 0.96
CA ASP A 7 12.87 -6.78 0.55
C ASP A 7 13.62 -7.36 1.75
N LEU A 8 14.59 -8.25 1.49
CA LEU A 8 15.40 -8.89 2.54
C LEU A 8 16.34 -7.91 3.25
N ASP A 9 16.65 -6.76 2.63
CA ASP A 9 17.40 -5.66 3.24
C ASP A 9 16.53 -4.70 4.06
N ASN A 10 15.26 -5.08 4.30
CA ASN A 10 14.27 -4.28 5.03
C ASN A 10 13.95 -2.94 4.35
N ARG A 11 14.07 -2.83 3.02
CA ARG A 11 13.68 -1.66 2.25
C ARG A 11 12.24 -1.82 1.78
N LEU A 12 11.43 -0.77 1.93
CA LEU A 12 10.05 -0.73 1.46
C LEU A 12 10.00 -0.44 -0.04
N LEU A 13 9.28 -1.25 -0.79
CA LEU A 13 8.91 -0.94 -2.16
C LEU A 13 7.84 0.15 -2.17
N ILE A 14 8.12 1.27 -2.84
CA ILE A 14 7.15 2.32 -3.12
C ILE A 14 6.96 2.48 -4.61
N GLN A 15 5.77 2.96 -5.01
CA GLN A 15 5.44 3.21 -6.41
C GLN A 15 5.00 4.65 -6.64
N GLN A 16 5.27 5.17 -7.83
CA GLN A 16 4.62 6.36 -8.36
C GLN A 16 3.53 5.91 -9.32
N ARG A 17 2.29 6.33 -9.06
CA ARG A 17 1.13 5.98 -9.88
C ARG A 17 1.25 6.57 -11.27
N ALA A 18 0.73 5.86 -12.28
CA ALA A 18 0.69 6.37 -13.65
C ALA A 18 -0.13 7.65 -13.76
N ASP A 19 0.19 8.47 -14.76
CA ASP A 19 -0.48 9.75 -15.00
C ASP A 19 -1.94 9.57 -15.46
N GLU A 20 -2.26 8.43 -16.07
CA GLU A 20 -3.58 8.07 -16.57
C GLU A 20 -4.57 7.61 -15.49
N LYS A 21 -4.13 7.49 -14.24
CA LYS A 21 -5.03 7.08 -13.15
C LYS A 21 -6.10 8.14 -12.89
N ILE A 22 -7.37 7.70 -12.79
CA ILE A 22 -8.53 8.58 -12.58
C ILE A 22 -8.44 9.32 -11.25
N THR A 23 -8.04 8.61 -10.16
CA THR A 23 -7.86 9.19 -8.83
C THR A 23 -6.38 9.25 -8.49
N PHE A 24 -5.95 10.38 -7.94
CA PHE A 24 -4.59 10.57 -7.46
C PHE A 24 -3.50 10.17 -8.46
N PRO A 25 -3.46 10.74 -9.71
CA PRO A 25 -2.41 10.45 -10.68
C PRO A 25 -1.05 11.02 -10.22
N SER A 26 0.04 10.40 -10.66
CA SER A 26 1.45 10.84 -10.48
C SER A 26 1.93 10.94 -9.03
N ILE A 27 1.17 10.45 -8.06
CA ILE A 27 1.58 10.50 -6.64
C ILE A 27 2.41 9.27 -6.25
N TRP A 28 3.28 9.44 -5.26
CA TRP A 28 3.95 8.33 -4.60
C TRP A 28 3.03 7.65 -3.59
N ALA A 29 3.04 6.34 -3.57
CA ALA A 29 2.24 5.49 -2.69
C ALA A 29 3.06 4.29 -2.20
N ASN A 30 2.46 3.53 -1.29
CA ASN A 30 2.96 2.23 -0.85
C ASN A 30 3.02 1.22 -2.01
N SER A 31 3.45 0.00 -1.74
CA SER A 31 3.81 -0.99 -2.78
C SER A 31 2.65 -1.34 -3.72
N CYS A 32 1.45 -1.55 -3.16
CA CYS A 32 0.24 -1.82 -3.93
C CYS A 32 -0.99 -1.40 -3.12
N CYS A 33 -1.97 -0.78 -3.75
CA CYS A 33 -3.25 -0.44 -3.13
C CYS A 33 -4.38 -0.52 -4.17
N SER A 34 -5.49 -1.16 -3.81
CA SER A 34 -6.64 -1.35 -4.70
C SER A 34 -7.85 -1.86 -3.92
N HIS A 35 -8.85 -2.36 -4.65
CA HIS A 35 -10.11 -2.82 -4.09
C HIS A 35 -10.37 -4.29 -4.41
N PRO A 36 -10.96 -5.05 -3.46
CA PRO A 36 -11.53 -6.36 -3.75
C PRO A 36 -12.67 -6.25 -4.77
N LEU A 37 -12.83 -7.29 -5.56
CA LEU A 37 -13.97 -7.46 -6.45
C LEU A 37 -15.05 -8.28 -5.73
N TYR A 38 -16.33 -8.08 -6.11
CA TYR A 38 -17.43 -8.90 -5.60
C TYR A 38 -17.52 -10.23 -6.38
N GLN A 39 -16.41 -10.98 -6.38
CA GLN A 39 -16.29 -12.28 -7.08
C GLN A 39 -15.05 -13.04 -6.58
N ASN A 40 -15.03 -14.34 -6.86
CA ASN A 40 -13.89 -15.25 -6.61
C ASN A 40 -13.42 -15.29 -5.15
N GLY A 41 -14.32 -14.98 -4.19
CA GLY A 41 -14.06 -14.97 -2.77
C GLY A 41 -13.23 -13.76 -2.29
N GLU A 42 -13.09 -12.71 -3.10
CA GLU A 42 -12.45 -11.45 -2.67
C GLU A 42 -13.34 -10.63 -1.72
N GLU A 43 -14.64 -10.93 -1.66
CA GLU A 43 -15.63 -10.36 -0.73
C GLU A 43 -15.53 -10.89 0.71
N GLU A 44 -14.70 -11.88 0.96
CA GLU A 44 -14.64 -12.62 2.23
C GLU A 44 -13.78 -11.93 3.31
N GLY A 45 -14.00 -10.66 3.57
CA GLY A 45 -13.32 -9.92 4.65
C GLY A 45 -11.79 -9.87 4.50
N ILE A 46 -11.04 -10.24 5.55
CA ILE A 46 -9.57 -10.19 5.52
C ILE A 46 -9.00 -11.16 4.47
N GLU A 47 -9.51 -12.37 4.41
CA GLU A 47 -9.00 -13.37 3.47
C GLU A 47 -9.34 -13.01 2.01
N GLY A 48 -10.51 -12.44 1.77
CA GLY A 48 -10.88 -11.89 0.46
C GLY A 48 -9.98 -10.73 0.05
N ALA A 49 -9.70 -9.80 0.96
CA ALA A 49 -8.78 -8.68 0.70
C ALA A 49 -7.34 -9.15 0.41
N LYS A 50 -6.87 -10.25 1.04
CA LYS A 50 -5.58 -10.88 0.71
C LYS A 50 -5.57 -11.46 -0.71
N LYS A 51 -6.64 -12.15 -1.14
CA LYS A 51 -6.78 -12.67 -2.51
C LYS A 51 -6.70 -11.52 -3.53
N ALA A 52 -7.44 -10.43 -3.28
CA ALA A 52 -7.39 -9.22 -4.09
C ALA A 52 -5.99 -8.61 -4.14
N ALA A 53 -5.28 -8.56 -3.01
CA ALA A 53 -3.93 -8.03 -2.92
C ALA A 53 -2.94 -8.84 -3.77
N VAL A 54 -2.98 -10.17 -3.70
CA VAL A 54 -2.14 -11.06 -4.55
C VAL A 54 -2.43 -10.80 -6.03
N ARG A 55 -3.72 -10.82 -6.44
CA ARG A 55 -4.12 -10.53 -7.81
C ARG A 55 -3.58 -9.18 -8.30
N LYS A 56 -3.69 -8.14 -7.49
CA LYS A 56 -3.27 -6.78 -7.87
C LYS A 56 -1.75 -6.63 -7.88
N MET A 57 -1.02 -7.27 -6.98
CA MET A 57 0.45 -7.31 -7.04
C MET A 57 0.94 -7.96 -8.33
N THR A 58 0.31 -9.06 -8.78
CA THR A 58 0.61 -9.66 -10.09
C THR A 58 0.29 -8.69 -11.24
N GLN A 59 -0.88 -8.04 -11.22
CA GLN A 59 -1.32 -7.15 -12.29
C GLN A 59 -0.57 -5.82 -12.37
N GLU A 60 -0.24 -5.21 -11.23
CA GLU A 60 0.38 -3.89 -11.16
C GLU A 60 1.91 -3.96 -11.11
N LEU A 61 2.45 -4.81 -10.23
CA LEU A 61 3.91 -4.94 -10.04
C LEU A 61 4.54 -5.98 -10.97
N GLY A 62 3.74 -6.77 -11.69
CA GLY A 62 4.22 -7.82 -12.57
C GLY A 62 4.95 -8.95 -11.82
N ILE A 63 4.66 -9.15 -10.55
CA ILE A 63 5.18 -10.29 -9.79
C ILE A 63 4.62 -11.56 -10.41
N GLN A 64 5.50 -12.53 -10.68
CA GLN A 64 5.11 -13.80 -11.30
C GLN A 64 4.01 -14.48 -10.47
N ASP A 65 2.97 -14.96 -11.17
CA ASP A 65 1.86 -15.66 -10.54
C ASP A 65 2.34 -16.88 -9.76
N GLY A 66 1.76 -17.06 -8.57
CA GLY A 66 2.10 -18.16 -7.65
C GLY A 66 3.32 -17.93 -6.77
N LEU A 67 4.15 -16.89 -6.99
CA LEU A 67 5.29 -16.57 -6.11
C LEU A 67 4.83 -16.03 -4.75
N ILE A 68 3.74 -15.28 -4.71
CA ILE A 68 3.13 -14.78 -3.47
C ILE A 68 1.73 -15.38 -3.36
N GLN A 69 1.42 -15.95 -2.22
CA GLN A 69 0.10 -16.48 -1.91
C GLN A 69 -0.58 -15.65 -0.80
N SER A 70 -1.90 -15.78 -0.66
CA SER A 70 -2.67 -15.05 0.36
C SER A 70 -2.13 -15.27 1.79
N ASN A 71 -1.64 -16.49 2.08
CA ASN A 71 -1.08 -16.81 3.40
C ASN A 71 0.27 -16.13 3.70
N ASP A 72 0.98 -15.66 2.68
CA ASP A 72 2.25 -14.94 2.88
C ASP A 72 2.01 -13.50 3.35
N LEU A 73 0.81 -12.97 3.10
CA LEU A 73 0.43 -11.62 3.52
C LEU A 73 0.04 -11.59 5.00
N ASN A 74 0.77 -10.81 5.78
CA ASN A 74 0.47 -10.56 7.17
C ASN A 74 -0.53 -9.42 7.30
N PHE A 75 -1.75 -9.71 7.77
CA PHE A 75 -2.71 -8.66 8.12
C PHE A 75 -2.23 -7.93 9.37
N ILE A 76 -2.16 -6.61 9.30
CA ILE A 76 -1.68 -5.74 10.38
C ILE A 76 -2.85 -5.10 11.12
N THR A 77 -3.66 -4.32 10.41
CA THR A 77 -4.78 -3.56 11.00
C THR A 77 -5.72 -3.03 9.90
N LYS A 78 -6.72 -2.23 10.30
CA LYS A 78 -7.61 -1.50 9.39
C LYS A 78 -7.62 -0.02 9.75
N MET A 79 -7.70 0.83 8.75
CA MET A 79 -7.96 2.26 8.95
C MET A 79 -9.18 2.70 8.14
N HIS A 80 -9.96 3.62 8.69
CA HIS A 80 -11.10 4.25 8.03
C HIS A 80 -10.76 5.71 7.79
N TYR A 81 -10.80 6.14 6.53
CA TYR A 81 -10.46 7.50 6.14
C TYR A 81 -11.35 8.01 5.02
N ARG A 82 -11.36 9.33 4.87
CA ARG A 82 -11.97 10.02 3.74
C ARG A 82 -10.95 10.99 3.16
N ALA A 83 -10.68 10.90 1.85
CA ALA A 83 -9.74 11.76 1.15
C ALA A 83 -10.33 12.24 -0.17
N ARG A 84 -10.18 13.54 -0.44
CA ARG A 84 -10.63 14.14 -1.69
C ARG A 84 -9.51 14.10 -2.73
N ALA A 85 -9.74 13.43 -3.85
CA ALA A 85 -8.81 13.42 -4.98
C ALA A 85 -8.91 14.72 -5.80
N ASP A 86 -10.15 15.16 -6.08
CA ASP A 86 -10.44 16.40 -6.79
C ASP A 86 -11.87 16.87 -6.49
N LYS A 87 -12.41 17.76 -7.32
CA LYS A 87 -13.79 18.29 -7.14
C LYS A 87 -14.87 17.21 -7.33
N LYS A 88 -14.58 16.13 -8.05
CA LYS A 88 -15.53 15.09 -8.46
C LYS A 88 -15.34 13.80 -7.66
N TRP A 89 -14.10 13.42 -7.34
CA TRP A 89 -13.75 12.14 -6.76
C TRP A 89 -13.33 12.24 -5.31
N ILE A 90 -13.90 11.35 -4.50
CA ILE A 90 -13.61 11.20 -3.07
C ILE A 90 -13.42 9.71 -2.80
N GLU A 91 -12.35 9.36 -2.11
CA GLU A 91 -12.18 8.04 -1.52
C GLU A 91 -12.69 8.08 -0.08
N HIS A 92 -13.54 7.13 0.30
CA HIS A 92 -14.07 6.97 1.64
C HIS A 92 -14.12 5.47 1.95
N GLU A 93 -13.13 4.98 2.68
CA GLU A 93 -12.76 3.57 2.68
C GLU A 93 -12.43 3.06 4.06
N VAL A 94 -12.66 1.74 4.26
CA VAL A 94 -11.98 0.95 5.28
C VAL A 94 -10.84 0.21 4.59
N ASP A 95 -9.62 0.67 4.79
CA ASP A 95 -8.42 0.13 4.18
C ASP A 95 -7.80 -0.96 5.08
N TYR A 96 -7.59 -2.15 4.51
CA TYR A 96 -6.95 -3.30 5.17
C TYR A 96 -5.45 -3.24 4.90
N ILE A 97 -4.64 -3.06 5.94
CA ILE A 97 -3.19 -2.93 5.83
C ILE A 97 -2.54 -4.31 5.94
N PHE A 98 -1.81 -4.69 4.92
CA PHE A 98 -1.00 -5.90 4.86
C PHE A 98 0.49 -5.57 4.77
N ALA A 99 1.33 -6.44 5.33
CA ALA A 99 2.77 -6.38 5.18
C ALA A 99 3.34 -7.75 4.80
N ILE A 100 4.37 -7.73 3.97
CA ILE A 100 5.12 -8.92 3.55
C ILE A 100 6.60 -8.56 3.42
N LYS A 101 7.47 -9.49 3.84
CA LYS A 101 8.91 -9.41 3.59
C LYS A 101 9.31 -10.55 2.68
N VAL A 102 9.71 -10.23 1.46
CA VAL A 102 10.01 -11.20 0.41
C VAL A 102 10.91 -10.58 -0.65
N ASP A 103 11.80 -11.39 -1.21
CA ASP A 103 12.61 -11.02 -2.37
C ASP A 103 11.93 -11.52 -3.64
N VAL A 104 11.50 -10.61 -4.49
CA VAL A 104 10.80 -10.92 -5.75
C VAL A 104 11.22 -9.97 -6.85
N ASP A 105 11.32 -10.49 -8.06
CA ASP A 105 11.45 -9.67 -9.25
C ASP A 105 10.13 -8.96 -9.55
N ILE A 106 10.22 -7.69 -9.92
CA ILE A 106 9.08 -6.88 -10.33
C ILE A 106 9.23 -6.43 -11.78
N ASN A 107 8.12 -6.44 -12.52
CA ASN A 107 8.01 -5.91 -13.88
C ASN A 107 6.74 -5.05 -13.98
N PRO A 108 6.78 -3.80 -13.48
CA PRO A 108 5.59 -2.97 -13.32
C PRO A 108 4.83 -2.73 -14.62
N ASN A 109 3.50 -2.85 -14.55
CA ASN A 109 2.61 -2.46 -15.63
C ASN A 109 2.61 -0.93 -15.77
N THR A 110 3.09 -0.42 -16.88
CA THR A 110 3.24 1.02 -17.13
C THR A 110 1.92 1.78 -17.17
N ASN A 111 0.79 1.10 -17.43
CA ASN A 111 -0.54 1.72 -17.36
C ASN A 111 -1.00 1.98 -15.90
N GLU A 112 -0.35 1.33 -14.94
CA GLU A 112 -0.70 1.43 -13.51
C GLU A 112 0.37 2.19 -12.73
N ILE A 113 1.65 1.96 -13.06
CA ILE A 113 2.81 2.41 -12.30
C ILE A 113 3.83 3.08 -13.24
N GLN A 114 4.15 4.33 -12.94
CA GLN A 114 5.13 5.11 -13.68
C GLN A 114 6.57 4.80 -13.23
N LYS A 115 6.79 4.63 -11.91
CA LYS A 115 8.09 4.33 -11.31
C LYS A 115 7.93 3.48 -10.05
N THR A 116 8.98 2.69 -9.78
CA THR A 116 9.12 1.96 -8.51
C THR A 116 10.47 2.23 -7.90
N ARG A 117 10.57 2.12 -6.57
CA ARG A 117 11.82 2.25 -5.84
C ARG A 117 11.74 1.53 -4.50
N TYR A 118 12.80 0.80 -4.14
CA TYR A 118 13.02 0.36 -2.76
C TYR A 118 13.67 1.48 -1.95
N VAL A 119 13.16 1.75 -0.76
CA VAL A 119 13.63 2.83 0.12
C VAL A 119 13.82 2.34 1.55
N ASN A 120 14.88 2.80 2.20
CA ASN A 120 15.03 2.67 3.63
C ASN A 120 14.27 3.80 4.37
N GLN A 121 14.25 3.74 5.71
CA GLN A 121 13.53 4.73 6.53
C GLN A 121 13.99 6.18 6.30
N LYS A 122 15.30 6.40 6.14
CA LYS A 122 15.87 7.73 5.91
C LYS A 122 15.45 8.29 4.55
N GLU A 123 15.52 7.45 3.52
CA GLU A 123 15.13 7.83 2.15
C GLU A 123 13.64 8.12 2.07
N LEU A 124 12.81 7.33 2.76
CA LEU A 124 11.38 7.57 2.85
C LEU A 124 11.08 8.90 3.55
N ASN A 125 11.70 9.18 4.70
CA ASN A 125 11.53 10.45 5.39
C ASN A 125 11.94 11.64 4.50
N ASN A 126 13.07 11.56 3.80
CA ASN A 126 13.48 12.59 2.85
C ASN A 126 12.46 12.81 1.71
N LEU A 127 11.77 11.73 1.26
CA LEU A 127 10.70 11.86 0.26
C LEU A 127 9.48 12.62 0.84
N PHE A 128 9.11 12.33 2.09
CA PHE A 128 8.01 13.02 2.76
C PHE A 128 8.35 14.48 3.09
N ASP A 129 9.61 14.79 3.42
CA ASP A 129 10.07 16.16 3.64
C ASP A 129 9.96 16.99 2.34
N LYS A 130 10.34 16.40 1.20
CA LYS A 130 10.14 17.03 -0.12
C LYS A 130 8.66 17.22 -0.45
N ALA A 131 7.79 16.31 -0.03
CA ALA A 131 6.35 16.45 -0.23
C ALA A 131 5.74 17.60 0.60
N ASN A 132 6.37 17.97 1.72
CA ASN A 132 5.96 19.11 2.53
C ASN A 132 6.36 20.48 1.89
N SER A 133 7.32 20.48 0.95
CA SER A 133 7.71 21.65 0.13
C SER A 133 7.07 21.64 -1.28
N ASP A 134 6.04 20.84 -1.49
CA ASP A 134 5.29 20.70 -2.76
C ASP A 134 6.09 20.19 -3.96
N ASP A 135 7.33 19.76 -3.76
CA ASP A 135 8.17 19.18 -4.84
C ASP A 135 7.73 17.78 -5.27
N VAL A 136 7.01 17.08 -4.39
CA VAL A 136 6.55 15.71 -4.59
C VAL A 136 5.15 15.52 -4.00
N ARG A 137 4.28 14.79 -4.69
CA ARG A 137 2.97 14.45 -4.16
C ARG A 137 2.94 13.03 -3.60
N ILE A 138 2.33 12.87 -2.41
CA ILE A 138 2.19 11.59 -1.69
C ILE A 138 0.70 11.26 -1.53
N GLY A 139 0.36 9.99 -1.70
CA GLY A 139 -1.00 9.50 -1.46
C GLY A 139 -1.47 9.75 -0.02
N PRO A 140 -2.68 10.30 0.17
CA PRO A 140 -3.18 10.62 1.50
C PRO A 140 -3.21 9.39 2.42
N TRP A 141 -3.64 8.22 1.92
CA TRP A 141 -3.60 6.97 2.69
C TRP A 141 -2.18 6.56 3.06
N PHE A 142 -1.19 6.74 2.15
CA PHE A 142 0.20 6.39 2.44
C PHE A 142 0.80 7.30 3.52
N ARG A 143 0.40 8.58 3.56
CA ARG A 143 0.75 9.50 4.65
C ARG A 143 0.19 8.99 5.98
N LEU A 144 -1.08 8.59 6.02
CA LEU A 144 -1.69 8.01 7.22
C LEU A 144 -0.97 6.73 7.69
N ILE A 145 -0.66 5.83 6.76
CA ILE A 145 0.07 4.59 7.05
C ILE A 145 1.45 4.91 7.64
N LYS A 146 2.18 5.83 7.01
CA LYS A 146 3.53 6.24 7.44
C LYS A 146 3.51 6.83 8.85
N ASP A 147 2.56 7.70 9.13
CA ASP A 147 2.53 8.45 10.39
C ASP A 147 2.02 7.60 11.57
N ASN A 148 1.14 6.61 11.31
CA ASN A 148 0.47 5.86 12.37
C ASN A 148 0.96 4.42 12.54
N PHE A 149 1.43 3.75 11.46
CA PHE A 149 1.66 2.30 11.49
C PHE A 149 3.06 1.89 11.02
N LEU A 150 3.63 2.57 10.03
CA LEU A 150 4.81 2.09 9.31
C LEU A 150 6.03 1.89 10.22
N ASN A 151 6.26 2.78 11.17
CA ASN A 151 7.39 2.66 12.10
C ASN A 151 7.29 1.39 12.98
N LYS A 152 6.07 1.06 13.44
CA LYS A 152 5.80 -0.17 14.19
C LYS A 152 6.00 -1.40 13.30
N ILE A 153 5.53 -1.37 12.05
CA ILE A 153 5.70 -2.45 11.07
C ILE A 153 7.19 -2.67 10.80
N TRP A 154 7.92 -1.60 10.51
CA TRP A 154 9.36 -1.68 10.19
C TRP A 154 10.21 -2.29 11.29
N ARG A 155 9.89 -1.98 12.56
CA ARG A 155 10.58 -2.55 13.73
C ARG A 155 10.26 -4.03 13.98
N ASN A 156 9.22 -4.56 13.36
CA ASN A 156 8.72 -5.91 13.63
C ASN A 156 8.65 -6.79 12.36
N LEU A 157 9.49 -6.52 11.36
CA LEU A 157 9.46 -7.25 10.08
C LEU A 157 9.70 -8.76 10.25
N GLU A 158 10.44 -9.19 11.28
CA GLU A 158 10.68 -10.60 11.59
C GLU A 158 9.54 -11.26 12.39
N SER A 159 8.55 -10.46 12.84
CA SER A 159 7.45 -10.95 13.70
C SER A 159 6.15 -10.18 13.46
N LEU A 160 5.78 -9.97 12.19
CA LEU A 160 4.62 -9.17 11.79
C LEU A 160 3.31 -9.62 12.43
N GLN A 161 3.14 -10.92 12.67
CA GLN A 161 1.95 -11.45 13.35
C GLN A 161 1.78 -10.93 14.78
N SER A 162 2.89 -10.56 15.46
CA SER A 162 2.86 -10.07 16.84
C SER A 162 2.24 -8.69 16.99
N ILE A 163 2.18 -7.91 15.90
CA ILE A 163 1.68 -6.53 15.91
C ILE A 163 0.27 -6.38 15.34
N LYS A 164 -0.34 -7.50 14.91
CA LYS A 164 -1.70 -7.55 14.39
C LYS A 164 -2.70 -7.00 15.40
N ASP A 165 -3.62 -6.16 14.93
CA ASP A 165 -4.83 -5.82 15.67
C ASP A 165 -6.07 -5.87 14.75
N ASN A 166 -7.26 -6.04 15.36
CA ASN A 166 -8.51 -6.11 14.61
C ASN A 166 -9.32 -4.80 14.66
N LYS A 167 -8.72 -3.72 15.17
CA LYS A 167 -9.38 -2.42 15.30
C LYS A 167 -9.56 -1.77 13.93
N ILE A 168 -10.55 -0.90 13.82
CA ILE A 168 -10.68 0.05 12.72
C ILE A 168 -10.26 1.40 13.28
N HIS A 169 -9.10 1.88 12.89
CA HIS A 169 -8.57 3.17 13.32
C HIS A 169 -9.26 4.29 12.54
N GLN A 170 -9.92 5.20 13.25
CA GLN A 170 -10.64 6.33 12.64
C GLN A 170 -9.65 7.46 12.36
N MET A 171 -9.37 7.71 11.07
CA MET A 171 -8.39 8.73 10.64
C MET A 171 -9.07 10.06 10.25
N GLY A 172 -10.39 10.07 10.10
CA GLY A 172 -11.13 11.26 9.74
C GLY A 172 -10.98 11.63 8.26
N GLU A 173 -11.17 12.92 7.99
CA GLU A 173 -11.06 13.50 6.64
C GLU A 173 -9.67 14.13 6.45
N ILE A 174 -9.01 13.77 5.35
CA ILE A 174 -7.74 14.33 4.94
C ILE A 174 -8.00 15.38 3.88
N LYS A 175 -7.43 16.56 4.09
CA LYS A 175 -7.51 17.68 3.16
C LYS A 175 -6.36 17.62 2.15
#